data_946b945a8a9f2adc000d677f37ea62c3
#
_entry.id   946b945a8a9f2adc000d677f37ea62c3
#
_cell.length_a   1.000
_cell.length_b   1.000
_cell.length_c   1.000
_cell.angle_alpha   90.00
_cell.angle_beta   90.00
_cell.angle_gamma   90.00
#
_symmetry.space_group_name_H-M   'P 1'
#
loop_
_entity.id
_entity.type
_entity.pdbx_description
1 polymer ?
#
loop_
_entity_poly.entity_id
_entity_poly.type
_entity_poly.pdbx_seq_one_letter_code
_entity_poly.pdbx_strand_id
1 'polypeptide(L)'
;MKRLLAIAILLASLSPTLAAQAVADFSGQWEGTFKMQRPDGTEGDPRPVVFNLTQKGKTLAGTAGPGDQQWKVENGAVAAGKATFEVQQPDGPLFKFTLAIVKGRLQGDMAGERDGVVRGHAKVDAAKAAARK
;
A
#
# COMPACT_ATOMS: atom_id res chain seq x y z
N MET A 1 47.66 -12.00 -40.19
CA MET A 1 47.34 -12.12 -39.79
C MET A 1 46.36 -11.77 -39.17
N LYS A 2 45.95 -11.60 -38.91
CA LYS A 2 45.24 -11.51 -38.37
C LYS A 2 44.39 -11.50 -37.57
N ARG A 3 43.98 -11.32 -37.14
CA ARG A 3 43.37 -11.49 -36.46
C ARG A 3 42.48 -11.10 -35.82
N LEU A 4 41.78 -10.92 -35.46
CA LEU A 4 41.06 -10.77 -34.83
C LEU A 4 40.32 -10.59 -34.00
N LEU A 5 39.93 -10.41 -33.59
CA LEU A 5 39.40 -10.42 -32.83
C LEU A 5 38.38 -10.16 -32.26
N ALA A 6 37.97 -10.20 -31.92
CA ALA A 6 37.07 -10.16 -31.55
C ALA A 6 36.44 -9.84 -30.57
N ILE A 7 36.07 -9.65 -30.19
CA ILE A 7 35.60 -9.40 -29.36
C ILE A 7 34.57 -9.36 -28.78
N ALA A 8 34.14 -9.41 -28.43
CA ALA A 8 33.30 -9.49 -27.99
C ALA A 8 32.53 -9.03 -27.13
N ILE A 9 32.18 -8.94 -26.87
CA ILE A 9 31.61 -8.66 -26.21
C ILE A 9 30.72 -8.62 -25.45
N LEU A 10 30.42 -8.52 -25.15
CA LEU A 10 29.76 -8.63 -24.43
C LEU A 10 28.88 -8.28 -23.80
N LEU A 11 28.48 -8.10 -23.59
CA LEU A 11 27.79 -7.87 -23.00
C LEU A 11 26.96 -7.91 -22.27
N ALA A 12 26.62 -7.92 -21.99
CA ALA A 12 26.02 -8.07 -21.39
C ALA A 12 25.23 -7.88 -20.63
N SER A 13 24.89 -7.86 -20.33
CA SER A 13 24.29 -7.85 -19.73
C SER A 13 23.64 -7.44 -18.90
N LEU A 14 23.32 -7.26 -18.52
CA LEU A 14 22.88 -6.85 -17.73
C LEU A 14 21.74 -6.79 -17.36
N SER A 15 21.20 -6.74 -17.22
CA SER A 15 20.15 -6.66 -16.97
C SER A 15 19.66 -6.89 -15.95
N PRO A 16 19.55 -7.32 -15.57
CA PRO A 16 19.10 -7.70 -14.56
C PRO A 16 18.46 -7.00 -13.77
N THR A 17 18.74 -6.68 -13.51
CA THR A 17 18.33 -5.77 -12.85
C THR A 17 17.04 -5.69 -12.65
N LEU A 18 16.49 -5.72 -13.29
CA LEU A 18 15.34 -5.48 -13.15
C LEU A 18 14.72 -6.25 -12.34
N ALA A 19 14.99 -7.21 -12.38
CA ALA A 19 14.36 -8.06 -11.57
C ALA A 19 14.40 -7.59 -10.27
N ALA A 20 15.38 -7.02 -9.96
CA ALA A 20 15.52 -6.55 -8.69
C ALA A 20 14.45 -5.66 -8.31
N GLN A 21 13.68 -5.31 -9.22
CA GLN A 21 12.67 -4.51 -8.90
C GLN A 21 11.51 -5.26 -8.58
N ALA A 22 11.51 -6.17 -7.74
CA ALA A 22 10.35 -6.89 -7.30
C ALA A 22 9.26 -5.92 -6.97
N VAL A 23 8.09 -6.19 -7.45
CA VAL A 23 6.95 -5.38 -7.12
C VAL A 23 6.63 -5.62 -5.66
N ALA A 24 6.40 -4.58 -4.91
CA ALA A 24 6.04 -4.72 -3.51
C ALA A 24 4.77 -5.56 -3.42
N ASP A 25 4.72 -6.45 -2.46
CA ASP A 25 3.59 -7.34 -2.29
C ASP A 25 2.78 -6.89 -1.08
N PHE A 26 1.62 -6.34 -1.35
CA PHE A 26 0.74 -5.86 -0.32
C PHE A 26 -0.22 -6.94 0.17
N SER A 27 -0.16 -8.14 -0.39
CA SER A 27 -1.06 -9.20 0.02
C SER A 27 -0.85 -9.61 1.47
N GLY A 28 -1.91 -9.97 2.13
CA GLY A 28 -1.86 -10.47 3.49
C GLY A 28 -2.76 -9.69 4.42
N GLN A 29 -2.69 -10.02 5.69
CA GLN A 29 -3.43 -9.31 6.70
C GLN A 29 -2.48 -8.36 7.43
N TRP A 30 -2.87 -7.10 7.51
CA TRP A 30 -2.08 -6.08 8.18
C TRP A 30 -2.89 -5.52 9.32
N GLU A 31 -2.29 -5.40 10.48
CA GLU A 31 -2.98 -4.90 11.66
C GLU A 31 -2.20 -3.74 12.26
N GLY A 32 -2.89 -2.70 12.59
CA GLY A 32 -2.22 -1.55 13.17
C GLY A 32 -3.19 -0.48 13.57
N THR A 33 -2.77 0.76 13.41
CA THR A 33 -3.58 1.89 13.84
C THR A 33 -3.56 3.00 12.81
N PHE A 34 -4.52 3.87 12.93
CA PHE A 34 -4.46 5.15 12.24
C PHE A 34 -4.73 6.25 13.26
N LYS A 35 -4.17 7.41 13.01
CA LYS A 35 -4.34 8.56 13.88
C LYS A 35 -4.82 9.73 13.05
N MET A 36 -5.95 10.29 13.43
CA MET A 36 -6.48 11.43 12.71
C MET A 36 -5.57 12.63 12.95
N GLN A 37 -5.40 13.43 11.92
CA GLN A 37 -4.60 14.64 12.00
C GLN A 37 -5.55 15.83 12.18
N ARG A 38 -5.32 16.63 13.19
CA ARG A 38 -6.15 17.80 13.41
C ARG A 38 -5.59 19.00 12.66
N PRO A 39 -6.43 19.98 12.38
CA PRO A 39 -5.94 21.16 11.66
C PRO A 39 -4.78 21.88 12.35
N ASP A 40 -4.68 21.76 13.67
CA ASP A 40 -3.60 22.41 14.39
C ASP A 40 -2.30 21.60 14.39
N GLY A 41 -2.29 20.49 13.68
CA GLY A 41 -1.09 19.67 13.58
C GLY A 41 -0.95 18.59 14.61
N THR A 42 -1.86 18.52 15.58
CA THR A 42 -1.79 17.45 16.57
C THR A 42 -2.47 16.20 16.05
N GLU A 43 -2.15 15.08 16.65
CA GLU A 43 -2.74 13.81 16.26
C GLU A 43 -3.74 13.36 17.29
N GLY A 44 -4.77 12.67 16.82
CA GLY A 44 -5.73 12.07 17.70
C GLY A 44 -5.21 10.76 18.26
N ASP A 45 -6.04 10.09 19.05
CA ASP A 45 -5.68 8.81 19.62
C ASP A 45 -5.64 7.76 18.53
N PRO A 46 -4.77 6.76 18.68
CA PRO A 46 -4.70 5.69 17.69
C PRO A 46 -5.97 4.86 17.71
N ARG A 47 -6.44 4.52 16.53
CA ARG A 47 -7.62 3.68 16.37
C ARG A 47 -7.24 2.45 15.57
N PRO A 48 -7.80 1.31 15.88
CA PRO A 48 -7.41 0.08 15.21
C PRO A 48 -7.84 0.06 13.75
N VAL A 49 -7.04 -0.58 12.93
CA VAL A 49 -7.37 -0.81 11.54
C VAL A 49 -6.78 -2.14 11.12
N VAL A 50 -7.53 -2.88 10.34
CA VAL A 50 -7.08 -4.15 9.80
C VAL A 50 -7.32 -4.12 8.30
N PHE A 51 -6.28 -4.49 7.55
CA PHE A 51 -6.38 -4.59 6.11
C PHE A 51 -6.20 -6.05 5.72
N ASN A 52 -7.13 -6.58 4.94
CA ASN A 52 -6.99 -7.92 4.37
C ASN A 52 -6.88 -7.71 2.88
N LEU A 53 -5.68 -7.82 2.34
CA LEU A 53 -5.41 -7.44 0.97
C LEU A 53 -4.95 -8.60 0.12
N THR A 54 -5.33 -8.59 -1.14
CA THR A 54 -4.88 -9.55 -2.13
C THR A 54 -4.45 -8.77 -3.36
N GLN A 55 -3.20 -8.94 -3.73
CA GLN A 55 -2.65 -8.25 -4.87
C GLN A 55 -2.50 -9.21 -6.05
N LYS A 56 -2.97 -8.78 -7.20
CA LYS A 56 -2.78 -9.55 -8.42
C LYS A 56 -2.20 -8.58 -9.45
N GLY A 57 -0.91 -8.74 -9.74
CA GLY A 57 -0.24 -7.81 -10.63
C GLY A 57 -0.28 -6.41 -10.06
N LYS A 58 -0.95 -5.52 -10.74
CA LYS A 58 -1.07 -4.15 -10.29
C LYS A 58 -2.43 -3.81 -9.72
N THR A 59 -3.26 -4.81 -9.49
CA THR A 59 -4.56 -4.57 -8.89
C THR A 59 -4.57 -5.05 -7.45
N LEU A 60 -5.39 -4.44 -6.65
CA LEU A 60 -5.48 -4.74 -5.23
C LEU A 60 -6.94 -4.86 -4.84
N ALA A 61 -7.25 -5.91 -4.11
CA ALA A 61 -8.60 -6.16 -3.66
C ALA A 61 -8.56 -6.58 -2.20
N GLY A 62 -9.71 -6.67 -1.58
CA GLY A 62 -9.79 -7.13 -0.21
C GLY A 62 -10.73 -6.28 0.61
N THR A 63 -10.42 -6.16 1.90
CA THR A 63 -11.25 -5.40 2.82
C THR A 63 -10.38 -4.59 3.77
N ALA A 64 -10.96 -3.58 4.36
CA ALA A 64 -10.28 -2.75 5.35
C ALA A 64 -11.30 -2.18 6.33
N GLY A 65 -10.89 -1.96 7.54
CA GLY A 65 -11.74 -1.36 8.56
C GLY A 65 -11.27 -1.74 9.95
N PRO A 66 -12.04 -1.38 10.98
CA PRO A 66 -11.78 -1.89 12.32
C PRO A 66 -11.85 -3.42 12.30
N GLY A 67 -11.25 -4.06 13.22
CA GLY A 67 -11.18 -5.51 13.16
C GLY A 67 -12.49 -6.21 13.02
N ASP A 68 -13.53 -5.68 13.65
CA ASP A 68 -14.86 -6.30 13.64
C ASP A 68 -15.76 -5.83 12.51
N GLN A 69 -15.33 -4.88 11.73
CA GLN A 69 -16.10 -4.40 10.57
C GLN A 69 -15.16 -4.20 9.42
N GLN A 70 -15.47 -4.82 8.30
CA GLN A 70 -14.64 -4.73 7.14
C GLN A 70 -15.47 -4.30 5.95
N TRP A 71 -14.95 -3.35 5.19
CA TRP A 71 -15.61 -2.87 4.00
C TRP A 71 -14.73 -3.16 2.80
N LYS A 72 -15.36 -3.33 1.68
CA LYS A 72 -14.66 -3.73 0.46
C LYS A 72 -13.69 -2.66 -0.02
N VAL A 73 -12.50 -3.10 -0.42
CA VAL A 73 -11.53 -2.24 -1.06
C VAL A 73 -11.94 -2.07 -2.51
N GLU A 74 -11.99 -0.82 -2.97
CA GLU A 74 -12.38 -0.52 -4.33
C GLU A 74 -11.29 0.29 -5.03
N ASN A 75 -11.24 0.17 -6.34
CA ASN A 75 -10.27 0.91 -7.15
C ASN A 75 -8.84 0.72 -6.68
N GLY A 76 -8.53 -0.49 -6.26
CA GLY A 76 -7.20 -0.77 -5.74
C GLY A 76 -6.18 -0.92 -6.83
N ALA A 77 -5.04 -0.29 -6.65
CA ALA A 77 -3.96 -0.34 -7.62
C ALA A 77 -2.61 -0.26 -6.91
N VAL A 78 -1.62 -0.87 -7.52
CA VAL A 78 -0.25 -0.80 -7.01
C VAL A 78 0.61 -0.25 -8.14
N ALA A 79 1.33 0.82 -7.86
CA ALA A 79 2.21 1.42 -8.84
C ALA A 79 3.31 2.18 -8.12
N ALA A 80 4.51 2.13 -8.66
CA ALA A 80 5.65 2.88 -8.12
C ALA A 80 5.86 2.64 -6.61
N GLY A 81 5.63 1.40 -6.18
CA GLY A 81 5.85 1.05 -4.79
C GLY A 81 4.76 1.49 -3.84
N LYS A 82 3.65 1.97 -4.36
CA LYS A 82 2.56 2.42 -3.51
C LYS A 82 1.27 1.71 -3.85
N ALA A 83 0.47 1.49 -2.81
CA ALA A 83 -0.86 0.94 -2.97
C ALA A 83 -1.86 2.07 -2.74
N THR A 84 -2.79 2.21 -3.65
CA THR A 84 -3.86 3.19 -3.50
C THR A 84 -5.18 2.46 -3.62
N PHE A 85 -6.13 2.82 -2.79
CA PHE A 85 -7.46 2.22 -2.87
C PHE A 85 -8.45 3.07 -2.09
N GLU A 86 -9.70 2.72 -2.26
CA GLU A 86 -10.80 3.45 -1.63
C GLU A 86 -11.66 2.50 -0.84
N VAL A 87 -12.23 2.99 0.24
CA VAL A 87 -13.17 2.24 1.05
C VAL A 87 -14.35 3.15 1.33
N GLN A 88 -15.53 2.75 0.88
CA GLN A 88 -16.74 3.52 1.11
C GLN A 88 -17.52 2.92 2.26
N GLN A 89 -17.66 3.68 3.32
CA GLN A 89 -18.50 3.23 4.42
C GLN A 89 -19.97 3.47 4.07
N PRO A 90 -20.84 2.57 4.43
CA PRO A 90 -22.28 2.81 4.25
C PRO A 90 -22.67 4.05 5.03
N ASP A 91 -23.32 4.97 4.39
CA ASP A 91 -23.76 6.20 5.02
C ASP A 91 -22.64 6.99 5.69
N GLY A 92 -21.43 6.80 5.24
CA GLY A 92 -20.28 7.46 5.82
C GLY A 92 -19.35 8.02 4.78
N PRO A 93 -18.19 8.45 5.20
CA PRO A 93 -17.24 9.04 4.26
C PRO A 93 -16.61 8.00 3.36
N LEU A 94 -16.04 8.47 2.27
CA LEU A 94 -15.21 7.66 1.41
C LEU A 94 -13.77 7.86 1.89
N PHE A 95 -13.09 6.78 2.20
CA PHE A 95 -11.71 6.86 2.62
C PHE A 95 -10.80 6.50 1.45
N LYS A 96 -9.80 7.33 1.21
CA LYS A 96 -8.80 7.07 0.17
C LYS A 96 -7.47 6.85 0.84
N PHE A 97 -6.86 5.72 0.53
CA PHE A 97 -5.60 5.33 1.15
C PHE A 97 -4.47 5.40 0.14
N THR A 98 -3.31 5.87 0.59
CA THR A 98 -2.08 5.81 -0.18
C THR A 98 -1.02 5.26 0.76
N LEU A 99 -0.63 4.03 0.54
CA LEU A 99 0.21 3.30 1.48
C LEU A 99 1.44 2.74 0.78
N ALA A 100 2.50 2.54 1.55
CA ALA A 100 3.71 1.93 1.04
C ALA A 100 4.25 0.99 2.11
N ILE A 101 5.07 0.04 1.70
CA ILE A 101 5.72 -0.84 2.65
C ILE A 101 7.08 -0.24 2.96
N VAL A 102 7.28 0.14 4.21
CA VAL A 102 8.51 0.76 4.66
C VAL A 102 9.07 -0.09 5.78
N LYS A 103 10.22 -0.69 5.55
CA LYS A 103 10.85 -1.56 6.54
C LYS A 103 9.93 -2.65 7.05
N GLY A 104 9.15 -3.20 6.13
CA GLY A 104 8.24 -4.30 6.47
C GLY A 104 6.92 -3.88 7.08
N ARG A 105 6.67 -2.59 7.21
CA ARG A 105 5.42 -2.08 7.76
C ARG A 105 4.63 -1.34 6.69
N LEU A 106 3.34 -1.41 6.81
CA LEU A 106 2.45 -0.72 5.88
C LEU A 106 2.16 0.66 6.45
N GLN A 107 2.63 1.69 5.79
CA GLN A 107 2.53 3.05 6.28
C GLN A 107 2.07 4.00 5.20
N GLY A 108 1.39 5.04 5.59
CA GLY A 108 0.98 6.06 4.64
C GLY A 108 -0.13 6.93 5.18
N ASP A 109 -0.93 7.41 4.25
CA ASP A 109 -1.96 8.38 4.56
C ASP A 109 -3.34 7.91 4.16
N MET A 110 -4.33 8.41 4.87
CA MET A 110 -5.71 8.17 4.56
C MET A 110 -6.40 9.52 4.54
N ALA A 111 -7.22 9.76 3.55
CA ALA A 111 -8.02 10.97 3.48
C ALA A 111 -9.49 10.57 3.52
N GLY A 112 -10.28 11.27 4.31
CA GLY A 112 -11.72 11.03 4.36
C GLY A 112 -12.43 12.10 3.57
N GLU A 113 -13.32 11.69 2.68
CA GLU A 113 -14.09 12.61 1.85
C GLU A 113 -15.56 12.43 2.06
N ARG A 114 -16.28 13.52 2.01
CA ARG A 114 -17.73 13.46 2.04
C ARG A 114 -18.22 14.47 0.99
N ASP A 115 -19.07 13.98 0.10
CA ASP A 115 -19.60 14.80 -1.00
C ASP A 115 -18.48 15.40 -1.86
N GLY A 116 -17.43 14.60 -2.06
CA GLY A 116 -16.33 15.02 -2.90
C GLY A 116 -15.34 15.98 -2.27
N VAL A 117 -15.55 16.30 -1.00
CA VAL A 117 -14.68 17.27 -0.30
C VAL A 117 -13.90 16.53 0.79
N VAL A 118 -12.58 16.74 0.79
CA VAL A 118 -11.75 16.11 1.81
C VAL A 118 -12.03 16.78 3.15
N ARG A 119 -12.41 15.97 4.13
CA ARG A 119 -12.77 16.47 5.45
C ARG A 119 -11.72 16.17 6.50
N GLY A 120 -10.80 15.28 6.23
CA GLY A 120 -9.79 14.97 7.20
C GLY A 120 -8.72 14.05 6.65
N HIS A 121 -7.65 13.94 7.38
CA HIS A 121 -6.52 13.09 7.04
C HIS A 121 -6.11 12.28 8.25
N ALA A 122 -5.50 11.15 8.00
CA ALA A 122 -4.97 10.31 9.07
C ALA A 122 -3.66 9.68 8.62
N LYS A 123 -2.85 9.30 9.58
CA LYS A 123 -1.63 8.55 9.32
C LYS A 123 -1.90 7.10 9.69
N VAL A 124 -1.43 6.22 8.83
CA VAL A 124 -1.66 4.78 8.98
C VAL A 124 -0.33 4.09 9.23
N ASP A 125 -0.32 3.16 10.17
CA ASP A 125 0.87 2.37 10.45
C ASP A 125 0.42 0.98 10.88
N ALA A 126 0.74 -0.01 10.10
CA ALA A 126 0.32 -1.38 10.36
C ALA A 126 1.45 -2.35 10.11
N ALA A 127 1.40 -3.47 10.80
CA ALA A 127 2.38 -4.52 10.64
C ALA A 127 1.69 -5.77 10.09
N LYS A 128 2.42 -6.59 9.37
CA LYS A 128 1.86 -7.81 8.85
C LYS A 128 1.52 -8.71 10.01
N ALA A 129 0.31 -9.24 10.01
CA ALA A 129 -0.12 -10.10 11.08
C ALA A 129 0.68 -11.39 11.04
N ALA A 130 1.01 -11.93 12.21
CA ALA A 130 1.76 -13.15 12.26
C ALA A 130 0.94 -14.29 11.69
N ALA A 131 1.60 -15.20 11.01
CA ALA A 131 0.91 -16.36 10.49
C ALA A 131 0.34 -17.18 11.64
N ARG A 132 -0.87 -17.68 11.47
CA ARG A 132 -1.48 -18.45 12.48
C ARG A 132 -1.60 -19.86 12.04
N LYS A 133 -1.43 -20.75 12.91
CA LYS A 133 -1.52 -22.16 12.57
C LYS A 133 -2.84 -22.72 12.94
#